data_4c3e181fb6ca7e782d13388a48c2a727
#
_entry.id   4c3e181fb6ca7e782d13388a48c2a727
#
_cell.length_a   1.000
_cell.length_b   1.000
_cell.length_c   1.000
_cell.angle_alpha   90.00
_cell.angle_beta   90.00
_cell.angle_gamma   90.00
#
_symmetry.space_group_name_H-M   'P 1'
#
loop_
_entity.id
_entity.type
_entity.pdbx_description
1 polymer ?
#
loop_
_entity_poly.entity_id
_entity_poly.type
_entity_poly.pdbx_seq_one_letter_code
_entity_poly.pdbx_strand_id
1 'polypeptide(L)'
;MRKINLLRSTAALTLMTTIASAHAHPGHGAEGFISGIVHPFLGLDHLLAMVAVGIWSVVMLPKAHRLAGPALFVAMLLVGALVALTGVVLPQVEPGIAASVVALGTLLLLARRIGLMAGLTLVSVCALLHGYAHGAELISGQSFAAYAAGFMLGSAALHGVGLAAGDSLQRLPTWVGRTAAVLMGASGLLMLAARL
;
A
#
# COMPACT_ATOMS: atom_id res chain seq x y z
N MET A 1 21.34 29.60 -15.04
CA MET A 1 20.77 28.25 -14.86
C MET A 1 20.53 27.87 -13.38
N ARG A 2 21.22 28.42 -12.39
CA ARG A 2 21.05 28.07 -10.94
C ARG A 2 19.74 28.59 -10.31
N LYS A 3 19.21 29.75 -10.75
CA LYS A 3 17.97 30.35 -10.19
C LYS A 3 16.68 29.62 -10.55
N ILE A 4 16.63 28.91 -11.70
CA ILE A 4 15.44 28.16 -12.14
C ILE A 4 15.24 26.88 -11.32
N ASN A 5 16.32 26.27 -10.87
CA ASN A 5 16.26 25.04 -10.06
C ASN A 5 15.79 25.33 -8.62
N LEU A 6 16.15 26.48 -8.04
CA LEU A 6 15.68 26.88 -6.71
C LEU A 6 14.15 27.12 -6.71
N LEU A 7 13.63 27.79 -7.72
CA LEU A 7 12.18 28.07 -7.84
C LEU A 7 11.36 26.78 -8.04
N ARG A 8 11.90 25.79 -8.76
CA ARG A 8 11.25 24.49 -8.93
C ARG A 8 11.27 23.66 -7.64
N SER A 9 12.35 23.73 -6.87
CA SER A 9 12.47 23.02 -5.59
C SER A 9 11.60 23.64 -4.50
N THR A 10 11.49 24.96 -4.45
CA THR A 10 10.59 25.65 -3.50
C THR A 10 9.11 25.42 -3.85
N ALA A 11 8.73 25.43 -5.14
CA ALA A 11 7.37 25.16 -5.57
C ALA A 11 6.95 23.71 -5.24
N ALA A 12 7.85 22.73 -5.39
CA ALA A 12 7.58 21.34 -5.01
C ALA A 12 7.44 21.15 -3.49
N LEU A 13 8.25 21.87 -2.69
CA LEU A 13 8.21 21.80 -1.22
C LEU A 13 6.94 22.50 -0.69
N THR A 14 6.53 23.62 -1.30
CA THR A 14 5.30 24.36 -0.92
C THR A 14 4.06 23.56 -1.28
N LEU A 15 4.07 22.80 -2.40
CA LEU A 15 2.96 21.93 -2.79
C LEU A 15 2.78 20.75 -1.82
N MET A 16 3.87 20.24 -1.23
CA MET A 16 3.80 19.17 -0.23
C MET A 16 3.28 19.64 1.13
N THR A 17 3.44 20.92 1.49
CA THR A 17 2.98 21.45 2.78
C THR A 17 1.52 21.91 2.78
N THR A 18 0.91 22.15 1.62
CA THR A 18 -0.50 22.57 1.50
C THR A 18 -1.53 21.46 1.52
N ILE A 19 -1.11 20.18 1.49
CA ILE A 19 -2.01 19.02 1.52
C ILE A 19 -2.47 18.69 2.97
N ALA A 20 -1.89 19.29 4.00
CA ALA A 20 -2.11 18.93 5.40
C ALA A 20 -3.36 19.53 6.06
N SER A 21 -4.25 20.22 5.36
CA SER A 21 -5.39 20.93 5.99
C SER A 21 -6.70 20.84 5.21
N ALA A 22 -7.05 19.67 4.66
CA ALA A 22 -8.42 19.46 4.18
C ALA A 22 -9.27 18.91 5.32
N HIS A 23 -9.85 19.79 6.15
CA HIS A 23 -10.92 19.43 7.07
C HIS A 23 -12.19 19.20 6.22
N ALA A 24 -12.52 17.94 5.96
CA ALA A 24 -13.77 17.58 5.30
C ALA A 24 -14.91 17.62 6.32
N HIS A 25 -15.96 18.39 6.01
CA HIS A 25 -17.22 18.35 6.75
C HIS A 25 -17.89 16.98 6.60
N PRO A 26 -18.55 16.44 7.67
CA PRO A 26 -19.24 15.17 7.58
C PRO A 26 -20.55 15.34 6.77
N GLY A 27 -20.67 14.61 5.70
CA GLY A 27 -21.93 14.47 4.96
C GLY A 27 -21.73 14.24 3.46
N HIS A 28 -22.29 13.18 2.96
CA HIS A 28 -22.51 12.69 1.60
C HIS A 28 -21.52 11.61 1.12
N GLY A 29 -22.09 10.56 0.49
CA GLY A 29 -21.37 9.37 0.05
C GLY A 29 -20.21 9.64 -0.93
N ALA A 30 -20.23 10.77 -1.65
CA ALA A 30 -19.14 11.18 -2.55
C ALA A 30 -17.85 11.52 -1.78
N GLU A 31 -17.95 12.16 -0.60
CA GLU A 31 -16.78 12.50 0.23
C GLU A 31 -16.11 11.24 0.79
N GLY A 32 -16.91 10.26 1.22
CA GLY A 32 -16.39 8.98 1.68
C GLY A 32 -15.66 8.21 0.56
N PHE A 33 -16.18 8.22 -0.66
CA PHE A 33 -15.55 7.57 -1.80
C PHE A 33 -14.20 8.22 -2.17
N ILE A 34 -14.16 9.55 -2.27
CA ILE A 34 -12.92 10.28 -2.60
C ILE A 34 -11.88 10.11 -1.50
N SER A 35 -12.27 10.22 -0.22
CA SER A 35 -11.35 9.98 0.89
C SER A 35 -10.79 8.56 0.87
N GLY A 36 -11.62 7.57 0.54
CA GLY A 36 -11.18 6.19 0.33
C GLY A 36 -10.15 6.06 -0.79
N ILE A 37 -10.37 6.70 -1.96
CA ILE A 37 -9.40 6.65 -3.08
C ILE A 37 -8.05 7.24 -2.66
N VAL A 38 -8.05 8.39 -1.98
CA VAL A 38 -6.83 9.12 -1.65
C VAL A 38 -6.07 8.47 -0.51
N HIS A 39 -6.77 7.82 0.42
CA HIS A 39 -6.19 7.29 1.65
C HIS A 39 -4.96 6.39 1.43
N PRO A 40 -4.94 5.39 0.53
CA PRO A 40 -3.77 4.53 0.33
C PRO A 40 -2.52 5.27 -0.18
N PHE A 41 -2.67 6.47 -0.74
CA PHE A 41 -1.56 7.29 -1.22
C PHE A 41 -0.95 8.16 -0.12
N LEU A 42 -1.62 8.36 1.00
CA LEU A 42 -1.17 9.19 2.11
C LEU A 42 -0.29 8.41 3.10
N GLY A 43 -0.47 7.08 3.18
CA GLY A 43 0.33 6.20 4.02
C GLY A 43 1.51 5.61 3.23
N LEU A 44 2.75 5.88 3.64
CA LEU A 44 3.93 5.30 2.98
C LEU A 44 3.94 3.77 3.06
N ASP A 45 3.47 3.20 4.16
CA ASP A 45 3.31 1.75 4.35
C ASP A 45 2.32 1.13 3.36
N HIS A 46 1.15 1.74 3.19
CA HIS A 46 0.13 1.30 2.24
C HIS A 46 0.65 1.38 0.80
N LEU A 47 1.26 2.52 0.44
CA LEU A 47 1.84 2.73 -0.87
C LEU A 47 2.91 1.66 -1.18
N LEU A 48 3.85 1.45 -0.26
CA LEU A 48 4.93 0.48 -0.43
C LEU A 48 4.40 -0.96 -0.49
N ALA A 49 3.43 -1.33 0.36
CA ALA A 49 2.85 -2.66 0.37
C ALA A 49 2.18 -3.01 -0.98
N MET A 50 1.34 -2.12 -1.51
CA MET A 50 0.60 -2.37 -2.75
C MET A 50 1.52 -2.38 -3.97
N VAL A 51 2.49 -1.48 -4.03
CA VAL A 51 3.53 -1.47 -5.09
C VAL A 51 4.37 -2.75 -5.01
N ALA A 52 4.75 -3.20 -3.80
CA ALA A 52 5.50 -4.45 -3.60
C ALA A 52 4.75 -5.66 -4.15
N VAL A 53 3.47 -5.80 -3.84
CA VAL A 53 2.65 -6.93 -4.31
C VAL A 53 2.52 -6.93 -5.83
N GLY A 54 2.37 -5.75 -6.44
CA GLY A 54 2.38 -5.60 -7.90
C GLY A 54 3.70 -6.07 -8.53
N ILE A 55 4.84 -5.63 -8.01
CA ILE A 55 6.19 -6.06 -8.46
C ILE A 55 6.36 -7.57 -8.25
N TRP A 56 6.00 -8.10 -7.07
CA TRP A 56 6.10 -9.52 -6.74
C TRP A 56 5.29 -10.38 -7.71
N SER A 57 4.09 -9.96 -8.06
CA SER A 57 3.22 -10.65 -9.01
C SER A 57 3.87 -10.78 -10.39
N VAL A 58 4.58 -9.74 -10.85
CA VAL A 58 5.32 -9.79 -12.12
C VAL A 58 6.51 -10.77 -12.05
N VAL A 59 7.16 -10.87 -10.90
CA VAL A 59 8.34 -11.75 -10.72
C VAL A 59 7.95 -13.22 -10.59
N MET A 60 6.79 -13.50 -9.93
CA MET A 60 6.41 -14.86 -9.52
C MET A 60 5.34 -15.50 -10.38
N LEU A 61 4.49 -14.72 -11.05
CA LEU A 61 3.33 -15.22 -11.77
C LEU A 61 3.53 -15.14 -13.29
N PRO A 62 3.05 -16.13 -14.06
CA PRO A 62 2.98 -16.02 -15.50
C PRO A 62 2.18 -14.79 -15.94
N LYS A 63 2.52 -14.22 -17.09
CA LYS A 63 1.92 -12.96 -17.57
C LYS A 63 0.37 -12.99 -17.54
N ALA A 64 -0.24 -14.12 -17.89
CA ALA A 64 -1.70 -14.31 -17.89
C ALA A 64 -2.32 -14.25 -16.47
N HIS A 65 -1.54 -14.45 -15.41
CA HIS A 65 -2.03 -14.53 -14.03
C HIS A 65 -1.49 -13.42 -13.11
N ARG A 66 -0.78 -12.44 -13.63
CA ARG A 66 -0.15 -11.37 -12.83
C ARG A 66 -1.12 -10.54 -12.02
N LEU A 67 -2.38 -10.48 -12.40
CA LEU A 67 -3.42 -9.80 -11.63
C LEU A 67 -3.90 -10.59 -10.41
N ALA A 68 -3.56 -11.88 -10.29
CA ALA A 68 -4.03 -12.72 -9.19
C ALA A 68 -3.52 -12.24 -7.82
N GLY A 69 -2.25 -11.80 -7.72
CA GLY A 69 -1.70 -11.23 -6.48
C GLY A 69 -2.42 -9.95 -6.05
N PRO A 70 -2.51 -8.91 -6.91
CA PRO A 70 -3.33 -7.74 -6.67
C PRO A 70 -4.79 -8.02 -6.31
N ALA A 71 -5.46 -8.92 -7.07
CA ALA A 71 -6.84 -9.27 -6.80
C ALA A 71 -7.02 -9.94 -5.43
N LEU A 72 -6.10 -10.85 -5.06
CA LEU A 72 -6.08 -11.48 -3.75
C LEU A 72 -5.87 -10.43 -2.65
N PHE A 73 -4.92 -9.51 -2.83
CA PHE A 73 -4.67 -8.44 -1.86
C PHE A 73 -5.93 -7.60 -1.67
N VAL A 74 -6.56 -7.10 -2.73
CA VAL A 74 -7.78 -6.27 -2.65
C VAL A 74 -8.95 -7.04 -2.02
N ALA A 75 -9.11 -8.34 -2.31
CA ALA A 75 -10.13 -9.16 -1.70
C ALA A 75 -9.90 -9.32 -0.18
N MET A 76 -8.67 -9.63 0.23
CA MET A 76 -8.31 -9.78 1.64
C MET A 76 -8.31 -8.46 2.40
N LEU A 77 -8.00 -7.35 1.72
CA LEU A 77 -8.15 -5.99 2.22
C LEU A 77 -9.61 -5.72 2.63
N LEU A 78 -10.57 -6.06 1.75
CA LEU A 78 -11.99 -5.93 2.07
C LEU A 78 -12.39 -6.82 3.26
N VAL A 79 -11.92 -8.07 3.29
CA VAL A 79 -12.17 -8.98 4.44
C VAL A 79 -11.66 -8.37 5.74
N GLY A 80 -10.44 -7.84 5.75
CA GLY A 80 -9.86 -7.17 6.93
C GLY A 80 -10.71 -5.98 7.38
N ALA A 81 -11.16 -5.15 6.44
CA ALA A 81 -12.03 -4.00 6.76
C ALA A 81 -13.37 -4.45 7.35
N LEU A 82 -13.98 -5.51 6.81
CA LEU A 82 -15.21 -6.08 7.37
C LEU A 82 -14.99 -6.65 8.78
N VAL A 83 -13.85 -7.26 9.06
CA VAL A 83 -13.51 -7.74 10.42
C VAL A 83 -13.45 -6.57 11.39
N ALA A 84 -12.87 -5.44 11.04
CA ALA A 84 -12.85 -4.26 11.90
C ALA A 84 -14.26 -3.78 12.28
N LEU A 85 -15.22 -3.85 11.36
CA LEU A 85 -16.62 -3.47 11.62
C LEU A 85 -17.34 -4.38 12.59
N THR A 86 -16.83 -5.58 12.86
CA THR A 86 -17.43 -6.49 13.89
C THR A 86 -17.14 -6.04 15.32
N GLY A 87 -16.30 -5.01 15.51
CA GLY A 87 -15.89 -4.55 16.84
C GLY A 87 -14.78 -5.37 17.49
N VAL A 88 -14.21 -6.36 16.79
CA VAL A 88 -13.01 -7.08 17.25
C VAL A 88 -11.84 -6.11 17.29
N VAL A 89 -11.23 -5.94 18.45
CA VAL A 89 -10.06 -5.06 18.61
C VAL A 89 -8.78 -5.88 18.42
N LEU A 90 -8.03 -5.58 17.36
CA LEU A 90 -6.69 -6.12 17.15
C LEU A 90 -5.68 -5.20 17.83
N PRO A 91 -4.87 -5.70 18.77
CA PRO A 91 -3.79 -4.91 19.34
C PRO A 91 -2.65 -4.76 18.32
N GLN A 92 -1.88 -3.68 18.44
CA GLN A 92 -0.65 -3.49 17.68
C GLN A 92 -0.84 -3.48 16.14
N VAL A 93 -1.95 -2.94 15.63
CA VAL A 93 -2.23 -2.87 14.19
C VAL A 93 -1.17 -2.04 13.47
N GLU A 94 -0.82 -0.86 14.00
CA GLU A 94 0.17 0.03 13.42
C GLU A 94 1.57 -0.59 13.30
N PRO A 95 2.15 -1.20 14.37
CA PRO A 95 3.36 -1.99 14.24
C PRO A 95 3.21 -3.18 13.27
N GLY A 96 2.04 -3.84 13.23
CA GLY A 96 1.75 -4.91 12.29
C GLY A 96 1.80 -4.48 10.83
N ILE A 97 1.26 -3.29 10.51
CA ILE A 97 1.34 -2.68 9.17
C ILE A 97 2.79 -2.39 8.81
N ALA A 98 3.57 -1.78 9.71
CA ALA A 98 4.98 -1.52 9.46
C ALA A 98 5.79 -2.81 9.26
N ALA A 99 5.53 -3.85 10.06
CA ALA A 99 6.12 -5.18 9.92
C ALA A 99 5.75 -5.84 8.58
N SER A 100 4.54 -5.61 8.06
CA SER A 100 4.13 -6.12 6.76
C SER A 100 4.97 -5.54 5.62
N VAL A 101 5.39 -4.28 5.70
CA VAL A 101 6.29 -3.67 4.70
C VAL A 101 7.67 -4.34 4.74
N VAL A 102 8.20 -4.66 5.94
CA VAL A 102 9.43 -5.45 6.10
C VAL A 102 9.27 -6.82 5.44
N ALA A 103 8.16 -7.50 5.73
CA ALA A 103 7.86 -8.83 5.20
C ALA A 103 7.74 -8.82 3.67
N LEU A 104 7.05 -7.83 3.10
CA LEU A 104 6.89 -7.69 1.64
C LEU A 104 8.21 -7.30 0.95
N GLY A 105 9.03 -6.44 1.56
CA GLY A 105 10.39 -6.16 1.08
C GLY A 105 11.26 -7.42 1.07
N THR A 106 11.18 -8.23 2.13
CA THR A 106 11.87 -9.53 2.22
C THR A 106 11.32 -10.52 1.19
N LEU A 107 10.01 -10.57 1.00
CA LEU A 107 9.36 -11.38 -0.03
C LEU A 107 9.88 -11.03 -1.43
N LEU A 108 10.02 -9.75 -1.75
CA LEU A 108 10.60 -9.31 -3.03
C LEU A 108 12.07 -9.73 -3.17
N LEU A 109 12.86 -9.56 -2.13
CA LEU A 109 14.28 -9.90 -2.13
C LEU A 109 14.52 -11.40 -2.34
N LEU A 110 13.65 -12.23 -1.73
CA LEU A 110 13.73 -13.68 -1.74
C LEU A 110 12.66 -14.33 -2.64
N ALA A 111 12.01 -13.58 -3.54
CA ALA A 111 10.84 -14.02 -4.29
C ALA A 111 11.00 -15.42 -4.92
N ARG A 112 12.15 -15.67 -5.56
CA ARG A 112 12.42 -16.97 -6.21
C ARG A 112 12.78 -18.11 -5.26
N ARG A 113 13.02 -17.82 -3.97
CA ARG A 113 13.33 -18.84 -2.93
C ARG A 113 12.10 -19.18 -2.10
N ILE A 114 11.18 -18.26 -1.97
CA ILE A 114 9.90 -18.44 -1.27
C ILE A 114 8.93 -19.06 -2.27
N GLY A 115 8.36 -20.21 -1.94
CA GLY A 115 7.36 -20.86 -2.79
C GLY A 115 6.12 -19.98 -3.00
N LEU A 116 5.45 -20.15 -4.14
CA LEU A 116 4.29 -19.35 -4.53
C LEU A 116 3.20 -19.32 -3.44
N MET A 117 2.86 -20.47 -2.86
CA MET A 117 1.82 -20.56 -1.82
C MET A 117 2.20 -19.79 -0.57
N ALA A 118 3.44 -19.89 -0.11
CA ALA A 118 3.93 -19.12 1.04
C ALA A 118 3.89 -17.61 0.76
N GLY A 119 4.25 -17.20 -0.47
CA GLY A 119 4.13 -15.81 -0.90
C GLY A 119 2.70 -15.31 -0.92
N LEU A 120 1.75 -16.08 -1.47
CA LEU A 120 0.33 -15.74 -1.47
C LEU A 120 -0.25 -15.67 -0.05
N THR A 121 0.14 -16.59 0.84
CA THR A 121 -0.27 -16.55 2.26
C THR A 121 0.23 -15.25 2.94
N LEU A 122 1.51 -14.92 2.73
CA LEU A 122 2.07 -13.69 3.30
C LEU A 122 1.36 -12.44 2.77
N VAL A 123 1.13 -12.36 1.46
CA VAL A 123 0.35 -11.28 0.83
C VAL A 123 -1.04 -11.17 1.44
N SER A 124 -1.73 -12.31 1.68
CA SER A 124 -3.06 -12.33 2.30
C SER A 124 -3.05 -11.80 3.73
N VAL A 125 -2.09 -12.22 4.55
CA VAL A 125 -1.95 -11.75 5.94
C VAL A 125 -1.66 -10.25 5.98
N CYS A 126 -0.72 -9.77 5.15
CA CYS A 126 -0.45 -8.33 5.04
C CYS A 126 -1.70 -7.56 4.63
N ALA A 127 -2.44 -8.05 3.63
CA ALA A 127 -3.67 -7.41 3.15
C ALA A 127 -4.76 -7.34 4.23
N LEU A 128 -4.93 -8.40 5.04
CA LEU A 128 -5.87 -8.40 6.16
C LEU A 128 -5.55 -7.31 7.18
N LEU A 129 -4.28 -7.13 7.55
CA LEU A 129 -3.86 -6.08 8.49
C LEU A 129 -4.13 -4.68 7.93
N HIS A 130 -3.77 -4.42 6.68
CA HIS A 130 -4.06 -3.15 6.01
C HIS A 130 -5.57 -2.89 5.91
N GLY A 131 -6.34 -3.91 5.55
CA GLY A 131 -7.80 -3.81 5.48
C GLY A 131 -8.43 -3.52 6.83
N TYR A 132 -7.96 -4.20 7.88
CA TYR A 132 -8.44 -3.95 9.24
C TYR A 132 -8.20 -2.48 9.66
N ALA A 133 -7.03 -1.92 9.37
CA ALA A 133 -6.75 -0.51 9.65
C ALA A 133 -7.74 0.41 8.93
N HIS A 134 -7.98 0.20 7.64
CA HIS A 134 -8.97 0.98 6.88
C HIS A 134 -10.38 0.91 7.47
N GLY A 135 -10.80 -0.28 7.93
CA GLY A 135 -12.12 -0.43 8.57
C GLY A 135 -12.19 0.23 9.94
N ALA A 136 -11.09 0.19 10.72
CA ALA A 136 -11.01 0.79 12.04
C ALA A 136 -10.96 2.33 12.01
N GLU A 137 -10.45 2.92 10.93
CA GLU A 137 -10.35 4.37 10.73
C GLU A 137 -11.63 5.00 10.15
N LEU A 138 -12.67 4.20 9.89
CA LEU A 138 -13.92 4.71 9.35
C LEU A 138 -14.54 5.75 10.29
N ILE A 139 -14.69 6.97 9.79
CA ILE A 139 -15.27 8.08 10.55
C ILE A 139 -16.79 7.86 10.71
N SER A 140 -17.31 8.08 11.91
CA SER A 140 -18.74 7.99 12.20
C SER A 140 -19.56 8.88 11.23
N GLY A 141 -20.58 8.29 10.62
CA GLY A 141 -21.44 8.97 9.64
C GLY A 141 -21.01 8.82 8.18
N GLN A 142 -19.84 8.26 7.90
CA GLN A 142 -19.44 7.92 6.52
C GLN A 142 -20.08 6.59 6.07
N SER A 143 -20.39 6.49 4.78
CA SER A 143 -20.80 5.23 4.17
C SER A 143 -19.60 4.31 4.01
N PHE A 144 -19.57 3.20 4.75
CA PHE A 144 -18.54 2.17 4.58
C PHE A 144 -18.43 1.69 3.14
N ALA A 145 -19.55 1.45 2.46
CA ALA A 145 -19.55 0.97 1.10
C ALA A 145 -18.87 1.96 0.13
N ALA A 146 -19.12 3.25 0.28
CA ALA A 146 -18.49 4.29 -0.53
C ALA A 146 -16.99 4.38 -0.23
N TYR A 147 -16.60 4.41 1.05
CA TYR A 147 -15.21 4.43 1.48
C TYR A 147 -14.45 3.17 1.01
N ALA A 148 -15.04 1.99 1.22
CA ALA A 148 -14.47 0.71 0.79
C ALA A 148 -14.26 0.66 -0.73
N ALA A 149 -15.25 1.06 -1.53
CA ALA A 149 -15.11 1.14 -2.97
C ALA A 149 -13.96 2.08 -3.38
N GLY A 150 -13.83 3.21 -2.69
CA GLY A 150 -12.74 4.16 -2.91
C GLY A 150 -11.37 3.56 -2.61
N PHE A 151 -11.14 3.01 -1.42
CA PHE A 151 -9.83 2.48 -1.06
C PHE A 151 -9.46 1.22 -1.87
N MET A 152 -10.41 0.41 -2.27
CA MET A 152 -10.17 -0.70 -3.19
C MET A 152 -9.69 -0.21 -4.55
N LEU A 153 -10.29 0.85 -5.08
CA LEU A 153 -9.89 1.46 -6.36
C LEU A 153 -8.50 2.11 -6.26
N GLY A 154 -8.24 2.88 -5.20
CA GLY A 154 -6.92 3.47 -4.93
C GLY A 154 -5.84 2.39 -4.80
N SER A 155 -6.14 1.31 -4.05
CA SER A 155 -5.27 0.15 -3.90
C SER A 155 -5.00 -0.53 -5.24
N ALA A 156 -6.02 -0.75 -6.06
CA ALA A 156 -5.86 -1.35 -7.38
C ALA A 156 -4.98 -0.49 -8.30
N ALA A 157 -5.10 0.83 -8.23
CA ALA A 157 -4.23 1.75 -8.97
C ALA A 157 -2.76 1.62 -8.54
N LEU A 158 -2.47 1.56 -7.23
CA LEU A 158 -1.11 1.35 -6.71
C LEU A 158 -0.53 -0.02 -7.10
N HIS A 159 -1.36 -1.06 -7.11
CA HIS A 159 -0.95 -2.37 -7.65
C HIS A 159 -0.61 -2.27 -9.14
N GLY A 160 -1.37 -1.49 -9.92
CA GLY A 160 -1.09 -1.21 -11.32
C GLY A 160 0.28 -0.54 -11.51
N VAL A 161 0.61 0.45 -10.66
CA VAL A 161 1.95 1.06 -10.62
C VAL A 161 3.02 0.00 -10.31
N GLY A 162 2.75 -0.88 -9.33
CA GLY A 162 3.65 -1.98 -8.98
C GLY A 162 3.88 -2.96 -10.13
N LEU A 163 2.83 -3.33 -10.86
CA LEU A 163 2.94 -4.19 -12.06
C LEU A 163 3.82 -3.53 -13.13
N ALA A 164 3.59 -2.25 -13.44
CA ALA A 164 4.39 -1.50 -14.41
C ALA A 164 5.85 -1.35 -13.96
N ALA A 165 6.08 -1.09 -12.68
CA ALA A 165 7.41 -1.06 -12.09
C ALA A 165 8.11 -2.43 -12.19
N GLY A 166 7.38 -3.52 -11.91
CA GLY A 166 7.87 -4.89 -12.04
C GLY A 166 8.31 -5.23 -13.47
N ASP A 167 7.50 -4.87 -14.47
CA ASP A 167 7.86 -5.05 -15.88
C ASP A 167 9.11 -4.24 -16.28
N SER A 168 9.25 -3.04 -15.73
CA SER A 168 10.42 -2.19 -15.96
C SER A 168 11.67 -2.78 -15.29
N LEU A 169 11.55 -3.24 -14.04
CA LEU A 169 12.65 -3.85 -13.28
C LEU A 169 13.16 -5.15 -13.92
N GLN A 170 12.31 -5.92 -14.60
CA GLN A 170 12.76 -7.12 -15.33
C GLN A 170 13.71 -6.81 -16.49
N ARG A 171 13.71 -5.57 -17.01
CA ARG A 171 14.60 -5.10 -18.10
C ARG A 171 15.90 -4.52 -17.57
N LEU A 172 16.02 -4.31 -16.28
CA LEU A 172 17.19 -3.72 -15.63
C LEU A 172 18.09 -4.79 -15.00
N PRO A 173 19.35 -4.47 -14.71
CA PRO A 173 20.23 -5.37 -13.98
C PRO A 173 19.60 -5.80 -12.64
N THR A 174 19.78 -7.05 -12.24
CA THR A 174 19.15 -7.66 -11.06
C THR A 174 19.44 -6.93 -9.75
N TRP A 175 20.56 -6.24 -9.66
CA TRP A 175 20.90 -5.46 -8.46
C TRP A 175 19.93 -4.31 -8.22
N VAL A 176 19.35 -3.70 -9.28
CA VAL A 176 18.37 -2.60 -9.15
C VAL A 176 17.13 -3.07 -8.39
N GLY A 177 16.56 -4.21 -8.79
CA GLY A 177 15.40 -4.79 -8.10
C GLY A 177 15.72 -5.21 -6.66
N ARG A 178 16.94 -5.76 -6.42
CA ARG A 178 17.39 -6.09 -5.06
C ARG A 178 17.53 -4.86 -4.17
N THR A 179 18.12 -3.78 -4.70
CA THR A 179 18.25 -2.51 -3.97
C THR A 179 16.87 -1.94 -3.62
N ALA A 180 15.93 -1.94 -4.57
CA ALA A 180 14.55 -1.50 -4.31
C ALA A 180 13.89 -2.33 -3.19
N ALA A 181 14.04 -3.66 -3.21
CA ALA A 181 13.51 -4.54 -2.16
C ALA A 181 14.15 -4.29 -0.79
N VAL A 182 15.47 -4.06 -0.73
CA VAL A 182 16.19 -3.72 0.51
C VAL A 182 15.74 -2.37 1.05
N LEU A 183 15.63 -1.35 0.20
CA LEU A 183 15.17 -0.01 0.61
C LEU A 183 13.73 -0.07 1.15
N MET A 184 12.86 -0.85 0.52
CA MET A 184 11.50 -1.06 1.01
C MET A 184 11.49 -1.72 2.38
N GLY A 185 12.24 -2.82 2.57
CA GLY A 185 12.36 -3.49 3.86
C GLY A 185 12.96 -2.57 4.95
N ALA A 186 13.97 -1.78 4.60
CA ALA A 186 14.58 -0.80 5.51
C ALA A 186 13.58 0.30 5.91
N SER A 187 12.76 0.80 4.95
CA SER A 187 11.69 1.75 5.27
C SER A 187 10.68 1.15 6.25
N GLY A 188 10.30 -0.12 6.05
CA GLY A 188 9.45 -0.85 6.99
C GLY A 188 10.07 -0.96 8.39
N LEU A 189 11.37 -1.26 8.50
CA LEU A 189 12.08 -1.31 9.78
C LEU A 189 12.10 0.04 10.48
N LEU A 190 12.33 1.13 9.76
CA LEU A 190 12.30 2.49 10.33
C LEU A 190 10.89 2.85 10.82
N MET A 191 9.85 2.52 10.05
CA MET A 191 8.46 2.72 10.47
C MET A 191 8.11 1.87 11.70
N LEU A 192 8.57 0.62 11.73
CA LEU A 192 8.35 -0.28 12.87
C LEU A 192 9.02 0.26 14.14
N ALA A 193 10.27 0.69 14.04
CA ALA A 193 11.00 1.28 15.16
C ALA A 193 10.36 2.58 15.69
N ALA A 194 9.67 3.34 14.83
CA ALA A 194 8.96 4.55 15.21
C ALA A 194 7.59 4.29 15.90
N ARG A 195 7.07 3.05 15.81
CA ARG A 195 5.75 2.65 16.32
C ARG A 195 5.82 1.70 17.53
N LEU A 196 7.02 1.27 17.94
CA LEU A 196 7.29 0.49 19.15
C LEU A 196 7.65 1.37 20.34
#